data_861b3cbf117f91619338c20b97f5f491
#
_entry.id   861b3cbf117f91619338c20b97f5f491
#
_cell.length_a   1.000
_cell.length_b   1.000
_cell.length_c   1.000
_cell.angle_alpha   90.00
_cell.angle_beta   90.00
_cell.angle_gamma   90.00
#
_symmetry.space_group_name_H-M   'P 1'
#
loop_
_entity.id
_entity.type
_entity.pdbx_description
1 polymer ?
#
loop_
_entity_poly.entity_id
_entity_poly.type
_entity_poly.pdbx_seq_one_letter_code
_entity_poly.pdbx_strand_id
1 'polypeptide(L)'
;MATTIIIENADEIKRGGLRNWLINTISVSNLLLDSQSIKDRILLEDIPSGQNDLAVIIDAMKTDTQLRITYQSYWKDESHTFNVHPYCLKLFKQRWYMIALSPYYDKIMIYALDRIFHIWKLDGQTFKMPEDFDPDTFFYNYYGIIAGTKRNIEYVKLKVSAVQANYLRSLPIHNSQEEIDREGEFSIFTLQLCPEFDFYQELLSKGEDVEVLKPIWLRKEIAGIIKRMWNKYDPNKK
;
A
#
# COMPACT_ATOMS: atom_id res chain seq x y z
N MET A 1 22.59 -21.00 0.66
CA MET A 1 22.73 -20.70 -0.77
C MET A 1 21.65 -19.74 -1.28
N ALA A 2 20.35 -19.95 -1.04
CA ALA A 2 19.30 -19.03 -1.53
C ALA A 2 19.42 -17.60 -0.98
N THR A 3 19.82 -17.41 0.26
CA THR A 3 19.95 -16.12 0.92
C THR A 3 21.09 -15.27 0.31
N THR A 4 22.19 -15.90 -0.06
CA THR A 4 23.35 -15.24 -0.70
C THR A 4 22.99 -14.70 -2.08
N ILE A 5 22.23 -15.45 -2.87
CA ILE A 5 21.79 -15.03 -4.21
C ILE A 5 20.88 -13.78 -4.13
N ILE A 6 20.03 -13.69 -3.11
CA ILE A 6 19.15 -12.53 -2.90
C ILE A 6 19.97 -11.28 -2.53
N ILE A 7 21.04 -11.45 -1.73
CA ILE A 7 21.91 -10.33 -1.35
C ILE A 7 22.76 -9.84 -2.53
N GLU A 8 23.31 -10.75 -3.33
CA GLU A 8 24.11 -10.38 -4.51
C GLU A 8 23.27 -9.61 -5.55
N ASN A 9 22.00 -9.98 -5.73
CA ASN A 9 21.09 -9.28 -6.64
C ASN A 9 20.44 -8.03 -6.02
N ALA A 10 20.57 -7.80 -4.71
CA ALA A 10 19.97 -6.63 -4.04
C ALA A 10 20.60 -5.30 -4.50
N ASP A 11 21.85 -5.33 -5.00
CA ASP A 11 22.53 -4.14 -5.54
C ASP A 11 21.96 -3.70 -6.90
N GLU A 12 21.34 -4.62 -7.65
CA GLU A 12 20.66 -4.32 -8.91
C GLU A 12 19.23 -3.81 -8.72
N ILE A 13 18.67 -3.97 -7.53
CA ILE A 13 17.33 -3.45 -7.22
C ILE A 13 17.43 -1.94 -7.03
N LYS A 14 17.15 -1.18 -8.08
CA LYS A 14 17.22 0.29 -8.13
C LYS A 14 16.29 1.01 -7.15
N ARG A 15 15.38 0.33 -6.46
CA ARG A 15 14.37 0.88 -5.57
C ARG A 15 14.86 0.84 -4.13
N GLY A 16 15.35 1.96 -3.62
CA GLY A 16 15.94 2.05 -2.27
C GLY A 16 15.06 1.51 -1.14
N GLY A 17 13.73 1.70 -1.22
CA GLY A 17 12.80 1.23 -0.20
C GLY A 17 12.69 -0.31 -0.14
N LEU A 18 12.54 -0.99 -1.28
CA LEU A 18 12.46 -2.44 -1.34
C LEU A 18 13.79 -3.09 -0.95
N ARG A 19 14.90 -2.51 -1.41
CA ARG A 19 16.25 -2.96 -1.04
C ARG A 19 16.44 -2.92 0.48
N ASN A 20 16.14 -1.79 1.12
CA ASN A 20 16.29 -1.63 2.56
C ASN A 20 15.37 -2.58 3.33
N TRP A 21 14.14 -2.76 2.88
CA TRP A 21 13.21 -3.72 3.48
C TRP A 21 13.72 -5.16 3.37
N LEU A 22 14.20 -5.57 2.19
CA LEU A 22 14.79 -6.89 1.97
C LEU A 22 16.02 -7.10 2.85
N ILE A 23 16.96 -6.15 2.86
CA ILE A 23 18.17 -6.22 3.67
C ILE A 23 17.83 -6.34 5.15
N ASN A 24 16.91 -5.52 5.64
CA ASN A 24 16.48 -5.57 7.03
C ASN A 24 15.80 -6.90 7.38
N THR A 25 14.89 -7.37 6.52
CA THR A 25 14.16 -8.62 6.72
C THR A 25 15.11 -9.84 6.70
N ILE A 26 16.07 -9.87 5.77
CA ILE A 26 17.06 -10.94 5.66
C ILE A 26 18.03 -10.88 6.85
N SER A 27 18.49 -9.69 7.23
CA SER A 27 19.37 -9.50 8.38
C SER A 27 18.72 -9.98 9.68
N VAL A 28 17.46 -9.60 9.91
CA VAL A 28 16.69 -10.07 11.07
C VAL A 28 16.47 -11.58 11.00
N SER A 29 16.10 -12.13 9.83
CA SER A 29 15.93 -13.58 9.63
C SER A 29 17.20 -14.36 9.94
N ASN A 30 18.36 -13.90 9.46
CA ASN A 30 19.64 -14.56 9.71
C ASN A 30 20.02 -14.51 11.20
N LEU A 31 19.88 -13.36 11.85
CA LEU A 31 20.08 -13.22 13.28
C LEU A 31 19.16 -14.15 14.11
N LEU A 32 17.91 -14.32 13.64
CA LEU A 32 16.95 -15.23 14.28
C LEU A 32 17.29 -16.71 14.07
N LEU A 33 17.84 -17.07 12.91
CA LEU A 33 18.27 -18.44 12.61
C LEU A 33 19.47 -18.84 13.49
N ASP A 34 20.40 -17.92 13.70
CA ASP A 34 21.60 -18.15 14.53
C ASP A 34 21.31 -18.13 16.04
N SER A 35 20.16 -17.58 16.46
CA SER A 35 19.83 -17.34 17.86
C SER A 35 18.48 -17.94 18.24
N GLN A 36 18.36 -19.27 18.19
CA GLN A 36 17.10 -19.96 18.55
C GLN A 36 16.56 -19.61 19.93
N SER A 37 17.45 -19.31 20.87
CA SER A 37 17.11 -18.98 22.26
C SER A 37 16.38 -17.64 22.47
N ILE A 38 16.35 -16.76 21.46
CA ILE A 38 15.71 -15.44 21.55
C ILE A 38 14.50 -15.28 20.64
N LYS A 39 14.13 -16.28 19.84
CA LYS A 39 12.99 -16.22 18.91
C LYS A 39 11.70 -15.82 19.62
N ASP A 40 11.44 -16.38 20.78
CA ASP A 40 10.23 -16.11 21.57
C ASP A 40 10.20 -14.70 22.20
N ARG A 41 11.30 -13.96 22.08
CA ARG A 41 11.44 -12.60 22.59
C ARG A 41 11.29 -11.54 21.49
N ILE A 42 11.10 -11.97 20.24
CA ILE A 42 10.95 -11.10 19.08
C ILE A 42 9.56 -11.32 18.50
N LEU A 43 8.72 -10.31 18.66
CA LEU A 43 7.36 -10.34 18.15
C LEU A 43 7.32 -9.66 16.78
N LEU A 44 6.84 -10.38 15.81
CA LEU A 44 6.55 -9.84 14.48
C LEU A 44 5.03 -9.79 14.30
N GLU A 45 4.57 -8.76 13.64
CA GLU A 45 3.15 -8.69 13.28
C GLU A 45 2.83 -9.74 12.20
N ASP A 46 1.71 -10.45 12.39
CA ASP A 46 1.22 -11.41 11.40
C ASP A 46 0.75 -10.66 10.14
N ILE A 47 1.31 -11.05 9.00
CA ILE A 47 0.80 -10.60 7.71
C ILE A 47 -0.35 -11.53 7.32
N PRO A 48 -1.58 -11.00 7.08
CA PRO A 48 -2.71 -11.81 6.66
C PRO A 48 -2.39 -12.66 5.43
N SER A 49 -3.06 -13.78 5.32
CA SER A 49 -2.89 -14.84 4.30
C SER A 49 -2.73 -14.32 2.86
N GLY A 50 -2.23 -15.16 2.00
CA GLY A 50 -1.85 -14.87 0.60
C GLY A 50 -0.39 -15.22 0.31
N GLN A 51 0.38 -15.64 1.33
CA GLN A 51 1.79 -16.03 1.12
C GLN A 51 1.94 -17.22 0.20
N ASN A 52 1.01 -18.18 0.24
CA ASN A 52 1.03 -19.34 -0.65
C ASN A 52 0.81 -18.93 -2.11
N ASP A 53 0.04 -17.88 -2.35
CA ASP A 53 -0.27 -17.39 -3.69
C ASP A 53 0.88 -16.55 -4.27
N LEU A 54 1.72 -15.95 -3.42
CA LEU A 54 2.86 -15.13 -3.84
C LEU A 54 3.80 -15.90 -4.76
N ALA A 55 4.12 -17.15 -4.44
CA ALA A 55 5.03 -17.97 -5.25
C ALA A 55 4.47 -18.20 -6.66
N VAL A 56 3.18 -18.50 -6.78
CA VAL A 56 2.49 -18.70 -8.06
C VAL A 56 2.45 -17.40 -8.87
N ILE A 57 2.15 -16.27 -8.22
CA ILE A 57 2.10 -14.97 -8.87
C ILE A 57 3.48 -14.55 -9.36
N ILE A 58 4.52 -14.69 -8.53
CA ILE A 58 5.90 -14.33 -8.89
C ILE A 58 6.38 -15.21 -10.06
N ASP A 59 6.07 -16.50 -10.05
CA ASP A 59 6.42 -17.39 -11.15
C ASP A 59 5.70 -17.03 -12.46
N ALA A 60 4.43 -16.66 -12.39
CA ALA A 60 3.67 -16.15 -13.53
C ALA A 60 4.24 -14.82 -14.08
N MET A 61 4.62 -13.90 -13.19
CA MET A 61 5.24 -12.61 -13.56
C MET A 61 6.61 -12.80 -14.26
N LYS A 62 7.42 -13.79 -13.81
CA LYS A 62 8.73 -14.07 -14.44
C LYS A 62 8.62 -14.55 -15.89
N THR A 63 7.51 -15.14 -16.25
CA THR A 63 7.28 -15.76 -17.56
C THR A 63 6.18 -15.07 -18.36
N ASP A 64 5.72 -13.90 -17.92
CA ASP A 64 4.60 -13.14 -18.49
C ASP A 64 3.38 -14.05 -18.79
N THR A 65 3.09 -14.97 -17.86
CA THR A 65 2.00 -15.95 -18.00
C THR A 65 0.74 -15.44 -17.30
N GLN A 66 -0.42 -15.62 -17.94
CA GLN A 66 -1.70 -15.28 -17.36
C GLN A 66 -2.01 -16.13 -16.14
N LEU A 67 -2.75 -15.54 -15.21
CA LEU A 67 -3.32 -16.24 -14.08
C LEU A 67 -4.84 -16.34 -14.24
N ARG A 68 -5.41 -17.46 -13.79
CA ARG A 68 -6.83 -17.60 -13.52
C ARG A 68 -7.02 -17.52 -12.02
N ILE A 69 -7.87 -16.60 -11.55
CA ILE A 69 -8.16 -16.43 -10.14
C ILE A 69 -9.64 -16.57 -9.85
N THR A 70 -9.99 -17.16 -8.70
CA THR A 70 -11.33 -17.05 -8.10
C THR A 70 -11.24 -15.99 -7.00
N TYR A 71 -11.95 -14.88 -7.17
CA TYR A 71 -11.85 -13.71 -6.32
C TYR A 71 -13.22 -13.25 -5.83
N GLN A 72 -13.29 -12.82 -4.57
CA GLN A 72 -14.48 -12.19 -4.00
C GLN A 72 -14.17 -10.77 -3.51
N SER A 73 -14.83 -9.79 -4.09
CA SER A 73 -14.82 -8.42 -3.57
C SER A 73 -15.70 -8.30 -2.34
N TYR A 74 -15.33 -7.47 -1.36
CA TYR A 74 -16.21 -7.18 -0.22
C TYR A 74 -17.53 -6.48 -0.59
N TRP A 75 -17.64 -6.02 -1.83
CA TRP A 75 -18.87 -5.39 -2.36
C TRP A 75 -19.79 -6.38 -3.08
N LYS A 76 -19.40 -7.66 -3.17
CA LYS A 76 -20.16 -8.70 -3.86
C LYS A 76 -20.31 -9.92 -2.97
N ASP A 77 -21.50 -10.50 -2.98
CA ASP A 77 -21.80 -11.70 -2.19
C ASP A 77 -21.21 -12.97 -2.79
N GLU A 78 -20.91 -12.95 -4.09
CA GLU A 78 -20.40 -14.11 -4.83
C GLU A 78 -18.97 -13.93 -5.30
N SER A 79 -18.22 -15.04 -5.30
CA SER A 79 -16.91 -15.11 -5.93
C SER A 79 -17.04 -15.35 -7.45
N HIS A 80 -16.09 -14.79 -8.21
CA HIS A 80 -16.03 -14.94 -9.65
C HIS A 80 -14.67 -15.46 -10.08
N THR A 81 -14.66 -16.32 -11.10
CA THR A 81 -13.43 -16.87 -11.69
C THR A 81 -13.18 -16.21 -13.04
N PHE A 82 -11.98 -15.64 -13.21
CA PHE A 82 -11.58 -14.94 -14.43
C PHE A 82 -10.06 -14.92 -14.60
N ASN A 83 -9.62 -14.59 -15.81
CA ASN A 83 -8.19 -14.46 -16.11
C ASN A 83 -7.70 -13.04 -15.86
N VAL A 84 -6.43 -12.91 -15.45
CA VAL A 84 -5.74 -11.65 -15.24
C VAL A 84 -4.29 -11.72 -15.73
N HIS A 85 -3.73 -10.57 -16.09
CA HIS A 85 -2.31 -10.43 -16.43
C HIS A 85 -1.58 -9.78 -15.26
N PRO A 86 -0.81 -10.50 -14.45
CA PRO A 86 -0.16 -9.97 -13.26
C PRO A 86 0.99 -9.04 -13.64
N TYR A 87 0.91 -7.76 -13.26
CA TYR A 87 1.92 -6.75 -13.58
C TYR A 87 2.89 -6.53 -12.42
N CYS A 88 2.40 -6.33 -11.21
CA CYS A 88 3.25 -6.17 -10.05
C CYS A 88 2.54 -6.54 -8.73
N LEU A 89 3.34 -6.64 -7.67
CA LEU A 89 2.88 -6.87 -6.30
C LEU A 89 3.18 -5.63 -5.45
N LYS A 90 2.26 -5.27 -4.58
CA LYS A 90 2.45 -4.19 -3.60
C LYS A 90 2.06 -4.67 -2.20
N LEU A 91 2.96 -4.45 -1.24
CA LEU A 91 2.64 -4.57 0.18
C LEU A 91 2.18 -3.22 0.71
N PHE A 92 1.00 -3.17 1.31
CA PHE A 92 0.49 -1.97 1.95
C PHE A 92 -0.30 -2.32 3.21
N LYS A 93 0.05 -1.70 4.34
CA LYS A 93 -0.57 -1.95 5.66
C LYS A 93 -0.71 -3.45 5.94
N GLN A 94 0.40 -4.18 5.84
CA GLN A 94 0.51 -5.63 6.10
C GLN A 94 -0.33 -6.53 5.18
N ARG A 95 -0.85 -6.01 4.07
CA ARG A 95 -1.62 -6.80 3.10
C ARG A 95 -0.97 -6.76 1.72
N TRP A 96 -0.83 -7.93 1.12
CA TRP A 96 -0.36 -8.05 -0.25
C TRP A 96 -1.47 -7.79 -1.26
N TYR A 97 -1.12 -7.09 -2.30
CA TYR A 97 -1.98 -6.77 -3.43
C TYR A 97 -1.28 -7.13 -4.74
N MET A 98 -2.02 -7.76 -5.64
CA MET A 98 -1.63 -7.96 -7.02
C MET A 98 -2.26 -6.88 -7.88
N ILE A 99 -1.44 -6.18 -8.63
CA ILE A 99 -1.85 -5.23 -9.65
C ILE A 99 -1.83 -5.98 -10.97
N ALA A 100 -2.95 -6.07 -11.65
CA ALA A 100 -3.08 -6.87 -12.85
C ALA A 100 -4.04 -6.23 -13.85
N LEU A 101 -3.78 -6.37 -15.14
CA LEU A 101 -4.76 -6.08 -16.17
C LEU A 101 -5.87 -7.12 -16.11
N SER A 102 -7.10 -6.66 -16.07
CA SER A 102 -8.28 -7.49 -16.31
C SER A 102 -8.65 -7.43 -17.79
N PRO A 103 -8.50 -8.49 -18.58
CA PRO A 103 -8.89 -8.48 -19.99
C PRO A 103 -10.39 -8.23 -20.21
N TYR A 104 -11.20 -8.63 -19.23
CA TYR A 104 -12.65 -8.42 -19.30
C TYR A 104 -13.05 -6.95 -19.23
N TYR A 105 -12.39 -6.17 -18.38
CA TYR A 105 -12.68 -4.73 -18.21
C TYR A 105 -11.75 -3.83 -19.02
N ASP A 106 -10.70 -4.41 -19.62
CA ASP A 106 -9.60 -3.67 -20.27
C ASP A 106 -9.03 -2.57 -19.35
N LYS A 107 -8.79 -2.94 -18.10
CA LYS A 107 -8.32 -2.02 -17.05
C LYS A 107 -7.38 -2.71 -16.08
N ILE A 108 -6.44 -1.92 -15.58
CA ILE A 108 -5.62 -2.33 -14.43
C ILE A 108 -6.50 -2.33 -13.18
N MET A 109 -6.54 -3.47 -12.51
CA MET A 109 -7.29 -3.71 -11.30
C MET A 109 -6.34 -4.12 -10.18
N ILE A 110 -6.77 -3.91 -8.94
CA ILE A 110 -5.99 -4.18 -7.75
C ILE A 110 -6.70 -5.26 -6.93
N TYR A 111 -6.04 -6.38 -6.74
CA TYR A 111 -6.59 -7.56 -6.08
C TYR A 111 -5.84 -7.83 -4.79
N ALA A 112 -6.54 -7.78 -3.65
CA ALA A 112 -5.98 -8.18 -2.37
C ALA A 112 -5.84 -9.71 -2.32
N LEU A 113 -4.67 -10.22 -1.98
CA LEU A 113 -4.38 -11.66 -2.04
C LEU A 113 -5.22 -12.46 -1.06
N ASP A 114 -5.53 -11.90 0.10
CA ASP A 114 -6.39 -12.53 1.11
C ASP A 114 -7.86 -12.75 0.67
N ARG A 115 -8.23 -12.28 -0.53
CA ARG A 115 -9.55 -12.48 -1.15
C ARG A 115 -9.51 -13.38 -2.38
N ILE A 116 -8.35 -13.95 -2.67
CA ILE A 116 -8.19 -14.97 -3.71
C ILE A 116 -8.45 -16.34 -3.06
N PHE A 117 -9.47 -17.05 -3.53
CA PHE A 117 -9.80 -18.38 -3.06
C PHE A 117 -8.99 -19.46 -3.78
N HIS A 118 -8.77 -19.25 -5.07
CA HIS A 118 -8.01 -20.16 -5.93
C HIS A 118 -7.21 -19.36 -6.95
N ILE A 119 -6.03 -19.86 -7.26
CA ILE A 119 -5.13 -19.28 -8.25
C ILE A 119 -4.47 -20.38 -9.07
N TRP A 120 -4.45 -20.21 -10.39
CA TRP A 120 -3.80 -21.12 -11.33
C TRP A 120 -2.99 -20.34 -12.34
N LYS A 121 -1.77 -20.76 -12.58
CA LYS A 121 -0.97 -20.32 -13.72
C LYS A 121 -1.47 -21.02 -14.99
N LEU A 122 -1.69 -20.27 -16.04
CA LEU A 122 -2.20 -20.76 -17.33
C LEU A 122 -1.02 -21.01 -18.27
N ASP A 123 -0.38 -22.17 -18.13
CA ASP A 123 0.79 -22.52 -18.93
C ASP A 123 0.50 -22.39 -20.44
N GLY A 124 1.43 -21.76 -21.16
CA GLY A 124 1.29 -21.45 -22.60
C GLY A 124 0.41 -20.26 -22.94
N GLN A 125 -0.29 -19.65 -21.96
CA GLN A 125 -1.05 -18.42 -22.17
C GLN A 125 -0.25 -17.22 -21.66
N THR A 126 0.56 -16.63 -22.53
CA THR A 126 1.36 -15.44 -22.20
C THR A 126 0.59 -14.15 -22.50
N PHE A 127 1.07 -13.05 -21.91
CA PHE A 127 0.63 -11.70 -22.22
C PHE A 127 1.86 -10.81 -22.50
N LYS A 128 1.66 -9.67 -23.12
CA LYS A 128 2.70 -8.66 -23.25
C LYS A 128 2.40 -7.54 -22.26
N MET A 129 3.32 -7.30 -21.31
CA MET A 129 3.22 -6.14 -20.42
C MET A 129 3.46 -4.86 -21.24
N PRO A 130 2.65 -3.80 -21.06
CA PRO A 130 2.89 -2.53 -21.73
C PRO A 130 4.27 -1.99 -21.38
N GLU A 131 4.98 -1.49 -22.39
CA GLU A 131 6.36 -0.96 -22.22
C GLU A 131 6.39 0.31 -21.34
N ASP A 132 5.29 1.03 -21.30
CA ASP A 132 5.10 2.26 -20.51
C ASP A 132 4.57 2.00 -19.09
N PHE A 133 4.26 0.75 -18.72
CA PHE A 133 3.84 0.43 -17.35
C PHE A 133 5.05 0.35 -16.44
N ASP A 134 5.15 1.31 -15.53
CA ASP A 134 6.10 1.30 -14.41
C ASP A 134 5.34 1.40 -13.08
N PRO A 135 5.49 0.40 -12.18
CA PRO A 135 4.81 0.39 -10.86
C PRO A 135 5.11 1.62 -10.01
N ASP A 136 6.32 2.18 -10.08
CA ASP A 136 6.67 3.37 -9.30
C ASP A 136 5.91 4.59 -9.79
N THR A 137 5.88 4.80 -11.10
CA THR A 137 5.11 5.88 -11.73
C THR A 137 3.62 5.69 -11.50
N PHE A 138 3.12 4.45 -11.58
CA PHE A 138 1.70 4.14 -11.37
C PHE A 138 1.21 4.54 -9.97
N PHE A 139 2.04 4.34 -8.93
CA PHE A 139 1.70 4.69 -7.55
C PHE A 139 2.26 6.02 -7.07
N TYR A 140 3.07 6.71 -7.88
CA TYR A 140 3.83 7.89 -7.46
C TYR A 140 2.98 8.97 -6.80
N ASN A 141 1.79 9.19 -7.33
CA ASN A 141 0.88 10.25 -6.87
C ASN A 141 -0.17 9.75 -5.87
N TYR A 142 -0.06 8.53 -5.37
CA TYR A 142 -1.06 7.94 -4.47
C TYR A 142 -0.43 7.52 -3.15
N TYR A 143 -1.12 7.83 -2.06
CA TYR A 143 -0.67 7.42 -0.73
C TYR A 143 -0.70 5.90 -0.54
N GLY A 144 -1.75 5.25 -0.99
CA GLY A 144 -2.03 3.86 -0.64
C GLY A 144 -2.13 2.91 -1.82
N ILE A 145 -3.23 2.17 -1.80
CA ILE A 145 -3.52 1.13 -2.78
C ILE A 145 -4.60 1.56 -3.78
N ILE A 146 -5.40 2.56 -3.46
CA ILE A 146 -6.39 3.10 -4.40
C ILE A 146 -5.64 4.00 -5.39
N ALA A 147 -5.42 3.51 -6.60
CA ALA A 147 -4.66 4.17 -7.66
C ALA A 147 -5.37 4.01 -9.01
N GLY A 148 -4.89 4.74 -10.02
CA GLY A 148 -5.48 4.71 -11.38
C GLY A 148 -6.85 5.37 -11.47
N THR A 149 -7.19 6.22 -10.52
CA THR A 149 -8.44 6.98 -10.52
C THR A 149 -8.34 8.21 -11.44
N LYS A 150 -9.48 8.82 -11.76
CA LYS A 150 -9.53 10.06 -12.54
C LYS A 150 -9.35 11.33 -11.71
N ARG A 151 -8.96 11.20 -10.43
CA ARG A 151 -8.73 12.38 -9.58
C ARG A 151 -7.44 13.09 -9.96
N ASN A 152 -7.46 14.40 -9.81
CA ASN A 152 -6.30 15.23 -10.05
C ASN A 152 -5.34 15.18 -8.86
N ILE A 153 -4.08 15.46 -9.13
CA ILE A 153 -3.08 15.75 -8.09
C ILE A 153 -3.47 17.07 -7.44
N GLU A 154 -3.55 17.05 -6.11
CA GLU A 154 -3.89 18.19 -5.29
C GLU A 154 -2.70 18.65 -4.47
N TYR A 155 -2.62 19.95 -4.25
CA TYR A 155 -1.73 20.54 -3.27
C TYR A 155 -2.41 20.51 -1.90
N VAL A 156 -2.00 19.54 -1.08
CA VAL A 156 -2.54 19.36 0.27
C VAL A 156 -1.66 20.13 1.26
N LYS A 157 -2.27 20.94 2.11
CA LYS A 157 -1.61 21.64 3.21
C LYS A 157 -2.19 21.16 4.53
N LEU A 158 -1.32 20.72 5.43
CA LEU A 158 -1.67 20.18 6.74
C LEU A 158 -1.06 21.05 7.84
N LYS A 159 -1.84 21.32 8.90
CA LYS A 159 -1.36 21.82 10.17
C LYS A 159 -1.25 20.62 11.12
N VAL A 160 -0.09 20.46 11.75
CA VAL A 160 0.26 19.27 12.52
C VAL A 160 0.82 19.69 13.86
N SER A 161 0.36 19.05 14.96
CA SER A 161 0.89 19.32 16.30
C SER A 161 2.40 19.06 16.39
N ALA A 162 3.09 19.72 17.31
CA ALA A 162 4.55 19.58 17.46
C ALA A 162 4.98 18.13 17.71
N VAL A 163 4.19 17.36 18.46
CA VAL A 163 4.46 15.93 18.73
C VAL A 163 4.29 15.10 17.47
N GLN A 164 3.15 15.22 16.79
CA GLN A 164 2.87 14.46 15.57
C GLN A 164 3.82 14.84 14.43
N ALA A 165 4.30 16.08 14.39
CA ALA A 165 5.29 16.52 13.40
C ALA A 165 6.61 15.71 13.47
N ASN A 166 7.04 15.28 14.67
CA ASN A 166 8.22 14.44 14.82
C ASN A 166 8.01 13.07 14.15
N TYR A 167 6.82 12.48 14.28
CA TYR A 167 6.47 11.23 13.59
C TYR A 167 6.48 11.40 12.08
N LEU A 168 5.92 12.51 11.56
CA LEU A 168 5.89 12.79 10.12
C LEU A 168 7.28 13.04 9.53
N ARG A 169 8.22 13.59 10.32
CA ARG A 169 9.62 13.75 9.90
C ARG A 169 10.34 12.41 9.81
N SER A 170 10.10 11.53 10.79
CA SER A 170 10.74 10.20 10.83
C SER A 170 10.15 9.21 9.84
N LEU A 171 8.84 9.31 9.57
CA LEU A 171 8.12 8.46 8.64
C LEU A 171 7.13 9.32 7.83
N PRO A 172 7.57 9.89 6.69
CA PRO A 172 6.72 10.70 5.83
C PRO A 172 5.51 9.92 5.31
N ILE A 173 4.35 10.58 5.25
CA ILE A 173 3.13 9.98 4.69
C ILE A 173 3.28 9.72 3.19
N HIS A 174 3.96 10.61 2.48
CA HIS A 174 4.14 10.54 1.03
C HIS A 174 5.51 11.08 0.62
N ASN A 175 6.04 10.62 -0.51
CA ASN A 175 7.34 11.04 -1.05
C ASN A 175 7.45 12.55 -1.34
N SER A 176 6.32 13.20 -1.61
CA SER A 176 6.23 14.66 -1.84
C SER A 176 6.01 15.48 -0.56
N GLN A 177 6.12 14.88 0.62
CA GLN A 177 5.94 15.60 1.87
C GLN A 177 7.08 16.58 2.13
N GLU A 178 6.73 17.83 2.37
CA GLU A 178 7.66 18.89 2.75
C GLU A 178 7.15 19.65 3.98
N GLU A 179 8.02 19.94 4.94
CA GLU A 179 7.74 20.85 6.03
C GLU A 179 8.11 22.27 5.61
N ILE A 180 7.11 23.16 5.48
CA ILE A 180 7.31 24.52 4.96
C ILE A 180 7.34 25.58 6.04
N ASP A 181 6.87 25.25 7.25
CA ASP A 181 6.82 26.18 8.36
C ASP A 181 6.80 25.45 9.70
N ARG A 182 7.38 26.09 10.74
CA ARG A 182 7.43 25.54 12.09
C ARG A 182 7.19 26.67 13.10
N GLU A 183 5.99 26.73 13.60
CA GLU A 183 5.56 27.76 14.55
C GLU A 183 5.26 27.15 15.92
N GLY A 184 6.24 27.12 16.83
CA GLY A 184 6.05 26.75 18.24
C GLY A 184 5.33 25.43 18.46
N GLU A 185 4.01 25.48 18.63
CA GLU A 185 3.16 24.34 18.97
C GLU A 185 2.73 23.50 17.76
N PHE A 186 2.97 23.95 16.54
CA PHE A 186 2.60 23.21 15.32
C PHE A 186 3.59 23.42 14.18
N SER A 187 3.52 22.53 13.20
CA SER A 187 4.24 22.61 11.93
C SER A 187 3.26 22.56 10.76
N ILE A 188 3.66 23.17 9.65
CA ILE A 188 2.92 23.13 8.39
C ILE A 188 3.63 22.21 7.41
N PHE A 189 2.92 21.18 6.98
CA PHE A 189 3.38 20.25 5.94
C PHE A 189 2.59 20.45 4.66
N THR A 190 3.25 20.20 3.54
CA THR A 190 2.61 20.16 2.22
C THR A 190 2.87 18.83 1.54
N LEU A 191 1.92 18.39 0.73
CA LEU A 191 2.01 17.20 -0.09
C LEU A 191 1.38 17.46 -1.46
N GLN A 192 1.87 16.76 -2.48
CA GLN A 192 1.30 16.74 -3.83
C GLN A 192 0.90 15.30 -4.15
N LEU A 193 -0.39 14.99 -4.11
CA LEU A 193 -0.91 13.65 -4.33
C LEU A 193 -2.38 13.67 -4.76
N CYS A 194 -2.88 12.54 -5.26
CA CYS A 194 -4.29 12.30 -5.47
C CYS A 194 -4.92 11.85 -4.15
N PRO A 195 -5.72 12.70 -3.46
CA PRO A 195 -6.31 12.34 -2.18
C PRO A 195 -7.44 11.32 -2.38
N GLU A 196 -7.14 10.07 -2.16
CA GLU A 196 -8.08 8.95 -2.19
C GLU A 196 -8.47 8.51 -0.77
N PHE A 197 -9.38 7.55 -0.67
CA PHE A 197 -9.93 7.11 0.61
C PHE A 197 -8.86 6.59 1.58
N ASP A 198 -7.81 5.92 1.08
CA ASP A 198 -6.67 5.47 1.89
C ASP A 198 -5.99 6.65 2.61
N PHE A 199 -5.84 7.77 1.91
CA PHE A 199 -5.26 8.99 2.47
C PHE A 199 -6.19 9.63 3.52
N TYR A 200 -7.51 9.60 3.30
CA TYR A 200 -8.46 10.09 4.32
C TYR A 200 -8.36 9.27 5.59
N GLN A 201 -8.30 7.95 5.46
CA GLN A 201 -8.12 7.06 6.61
C GLN A 201 -6.82 7.35 7.36
N GLU A 202 -5.74 7.63 6.62
CA GLU A 202 -4.46 7.98 7.23
C GLU A 202 -4.55 9.30 8.02
N LEU A 203 -5.18 10.33 7.46
CA LEU A 203 -5.38 11.60 8.17
C LEU A 203 -6.25 11.42 9.42
N LEU A 204 -7.37 10.69 9.29
CA LEU A 204 -8.30 10.45 10.40
C LEU A 204 -7.66 9.63 11.53
N SER A 205 -6.71 8.74 11.21
CA SER A 205 -6.00 7.94 12.23
C SER A 205 -5.13 8.76 13.16
N LYS A 206 -4.79 9.99 12.77
CA LYS A 206 -3.97 10.92 13.58
C LYS A 206 -4.82 11.79 14.52
N GLY A 207 -6.13 11.62 14.48
CA GLY A 207 -7.05 12.32 15.39
C GLY A 207 -6.99 13.84 15.24
N GLU A 208 -6.94 14.53 16.38
CA GLU A 208 -6.91 15.99 16.47
C GLU A 208 -5.53 16.60 16.13
N ASP A 209 -4.49 15.78 16.03
CA ASP A 209 -3.12 16.22 15.79
C ASP A 209 -2.87 16.70 14.36
N VAL A 210 -3.79 16.41 13.42
CA VAL A 210 -3.65 16.78 12.02
C VAL A 210 -4.91 17.48 11.50
N GLU A 211 -4.74 18.70 11.04
CA GLU A 211 -5.79 19.51 10.43
C GLU A 211 -5.51 19.76 8.95
N VAL A 212 -6.47 19.46 8.08
CA VAL A 212 -6.40 19.79 6.65
C VAL A 212 -6.72 21.25 6.45
N LEU A 213 -5.76 22.06 5.95
CA LEU A 213 -5.95 23.45 5.59
C LEU A 213 -6.36 23.64 4.13
N LYS A 214 -5.77 22.84 3.22
CA LYS A 214 -6.05 22.84 1.78
C LYS A 214 -5.98 21.43 1.22
N PRO A 215 -6.69 21.14 0.12
CA PRO A 215 -7.72 21.98 -0.51
C PRO A 215 -9.00 22.03 0.33
N ILE A 216 -9.81 23.07 0.13
CA ILE A 216 -11.03 23.28 0.94
C ILE A 216 -12.05 22.14 0.79
N TRP A 217 -12.13 21.53 -0.38
CA TRP A 217 -13.03 20.40 -0.59
C TRP A 217 -12.62 19.18 0.25
N LEU A 218 -11.32 18.87 0.35
CA LEU A 218 -10.81 17.77 1.18
C LEU A 218 -11.08 18.05 2.66
N ARG A 219 -10.83 19.29 3.11
CA ARG A 219 -11.18 19.72 4.47
C ARG A 219 -12.66 19.49 4.79
N LYS A 220 -13.55 19.86 3.86
CA LYS A 220 -15.00 19.64 4.02
C LYS A 220 -15.36 18.15 4.07
N GLU A 221 -14.71 17.32 3.25
CA GLU A 221 -14.92 15.87 3.24
C GLU A 221 -14.51 15.25 4.58
N ILE A 222 -13.32 15.55 5.08
CA ILE A 222 -12.84 15.10 6.39
C ILE A 222 -13.77 15.58 7.52
N ALA A 223 -14.16 16.85 7.51
CA ALA A 223 -15.09 17.39 8.49
C ALA A 223 -16.45 16.67 8.47
N GLY A 224 -16.94 16.31 7.28
CA GLY A 224 -18.16 15.51 7.13
C GLY A 224 -18.04 14.11 7.74
N ILE A 225 -16.89 13.45 7.57
CA ILE A 225 -16.61 12.14 8.18
C ILE A 225 -16.57 12.28 9.70
N ILE A 226 -15.83 13.26 10.23
CA ILE A 226 -15.72 13.51 11.67
C ILE A 226 -17.11 13.78 12.29
N LYS A 227 -17.96 14.55 11.61
CA LYS A 227 -19.33 14.80 12.06
C LYS A 227 -20.15 13.51 12.11
N ARG A 228 -20.04 12.63 11.12
CA ARG A 228 -20.69 11.31 11.14
C ARG A 228 -20.16 10.42 12.25
N MET A 229 -18.85 10.47 12.52
CA MET A 229 -18.23 9.76 13.64
C MET A 229 -18.76 10.29 14.98
N TRP A 230 -18.70 11.61 15.18
CA TRP A 230 -19.23 12.26 16.38
C TRP A 230 -20.68 11.82 16.67
N ASN A 231 -21.52 11.83 15.64
CA ASN A 231 -22.93 11.41 15.79
C ASN A 231 -23.10 9.96 16.26
N LYS A 232 -22.11 9.09 16.11
CA LYS A 232 -22.15 7.69 16.61
C LYS A 232 -21.74 7.59 18.08
N TYR A 233 -20.92 8.53 18.54
CA TYR A 233 -20.40 8.57 19.91
C TYR A 233 -21.09 9.62 20.80
N ASP A 234 -22.06 10.36 20.25
CA ASP A 234 -22.80 11.37 21.01
C ASP A 234 -23.57 10.69 22.16
N PRO A 235 -23.22 11.01 23.43
CA PRO A 235 -23.85 10.35 24.61
C PRO A 235 -25.33 10.68 24.74
N ASN A 236 -25.81 11.74 24.07
CA ASN A 236 -27.20 12.17 24.10
C ASN A 236 -28.06 11.51 23.01
N LYS A 237 -27.48 10.73 22.12
CA LYS A 237 -28.17 9.90 21.14
C LYS A 237 -28.31 8.48 21.67
N LYS A 238 -29.50 8.14 22.19
CA LYS A 238 -29.93 6.75 22.41
C LYS A 238 -30.49 6.17 21.13
#